data_2bb4d8dfcca1bd563e52d2148eec3528
#
_entry.id   2bb4d8dfcca1bd563e52d2148eec3528
#
_cell.length_a   1.000
_cell.length_b   1.000
_cell.length_c   1.000
_cell.angle_alpha   90.00
_cell.angle_beta   90.00
_cell.angle_gamma   90.00
#
_symmetry.space_group_name_H-M   'P 1'
#
loop_
_entity.id
_entity.type
_entity.pdbx_description
1 polymer ?
#
loop_
_entity_poly.entity_id
_entity_poly.type
_entity_poly.pdbx_seq_one_letter_code
_entity_poly.pdbx_strand_id
1 'polypeptide(L)'
;RVAVGAVAKRILEEIGVEVASQIVNFGGIEIAIPENLTVSEIKEKAAKSEVSIVVPEQEEAVKAYIDQVKKDGDTIGGIVETLVGGVPVGLGSYVQWDKKLDAKIAQGVVSINAFKGVEFGLGFEAGRQDFKLHSAKILSDCVERVESKGTDGTKKSLRLKEQRSSCLLY
;
A
#
# COMPACT_ATOMS: atom_id res chain seq x y z
N ARG A 1 -15.46 -9.20 7.79
CA ARG A 1 -14.09 -9.18 7.25
C ARG A 1 -13.11 -8.46 8.17
N VAL A 2 -13.47 -7.30 8.72
CA VAL A 2 -12.57 -6.50 9.59
C VAL A 2 -12.07 -7.32 10.79
N ALA A 3 -12.96 -7.99 11.52
CA ALA A 3 -12.58 -8.82 12.67
C ALA A 3 -11.64 -9.98 12.27
N VAL A 4 -11.94 -10.66 11.17
CA VAL A 4 -11.07 -11.75 10.65
C VAL A 4 -9.72 -11.18 10.19
N GLY A 5 -9.73 -10.03 9.53
CA GLY A 5 -8.51 -9.33 9.13
C GLY A 5 -7.64 -8.93 10.31
N ALA A 6 -8.24 -8.49 11.42
CA ALA A 6 -7.49 -8.17 12.64
C ALA A 6 -6.77 -9.40 13.22
N VAL A 7 -7.43 -10.55 13.24
CA VAL A 7 -6.79 -11.83 13.67
C VAL A 7 -5.66 -12.21 12.71
N ALA A 8 -5.90 -12.13 11.40
CA ALA A 8 -4.88 -12.43 10.39
C ALA A 8 -3.65 -11.50 10.52
N LYS A 9 -3.85 -10.21 10.78
CA LYS A 9 -2.76 -9.24 11.03
C LYS A 9 -1.92 -9.65 12.24
N ARG A 10 -2.55 -10.09 13.34
CA ARG A 10 -1.80 -10.59 14.52
C ARG A 10 -0.97 -11.82 14.21
N ILE A 11 -1.48 -12.76 13.42
CA ILE A 11 -0.72 -13.94 13.00
C ILE A 11 0.48 -13.53 12.13
N LEU A 12 0.31 -12.57 11.22
CA LEU A 12 1.38 -12.05 10.38
C LEU A 12 2.45 -11.33 11.22
N GLU A 13 2.05 -10.55 12.22
CA GLU A 13 2.98 -9.88 13.15
C GLU A 13 3.87 -10.87 13.89
N GLU A 14 3.36 -12.04 14.33
CA GLU A 14 4.14 -13.09 15.01
C GLU A 14 5.26 -13.69 14.12
N ILE A 15 5.11 -13.63 12.80
CA ILE A 15 6.13 -14.04 11.84
C ILE A 15 6.94 -12.88 11.26
N GLY A 16 6.80 -11.69 11.83
CA GLY A 16 7.55 -10.50 11.45
C GLY A 16 7.03 -9.80 10.20
N VAL A 17 5.79 -10.06 9.78
CA VAL A 17 5.15 -9.37 8.65
C VAL A 17 4.21 -8.29 9.18
N GLU A 18 4.46 -7.04 8.77
CA GLU A 18 3.63 -5.90 9.13
C GLU A 18 2.77 -5.44 7.96
N VAL A 19 1.52 -5.07 8.24
CA VAL A 19 0.58 -4.54 7.25
C VAL A 19 0.08 -3.18 7.70
N ALA A 20 0.28 -2.17 6.86
CA ALA A 20 -0.24 -0.82 7.06
C ALA A 20 -1.08 -0.38 5.86
N SER A 21 -2.07 0.45 6.09
CA SER A 21 -2.89 1.04 5.04
C SER A 21 -3.06 2.53 5.28
N GLN A 22 -3.08 3.29 4.19
CA GLN A 22 -3.31 4.73 4.19
C GLN A 22 -4.16 5.13 3.00
N ILE A 23 -4.84 6.25 3.08
CA ILE A 23 -5.51 6.85 1.95
C ILE A 23 -4.52 7.75 1.20
N VAL A 24 -4.41 7.54 -0.11
CA VAL A 24 -3.49 8.30 -0.99
C VAL A 24 -4.23 9.31 -1.88
N ASN A 25 -5.51 9.07 -2.12
CA ASN A 25 -6.37 10.02 -2.84
C ASN A 25 -7.77 9.99 -2.23
N PHE A 26 -8.37 11.14 -2.06
CA PHE A 26 -9.70 11.30 -1.49
C PHE A 26 -10.54 12.20 -2.41
N GLY A 27 -11.39 11.59 -3.24
CA GLY A 27 -12.26 12.33 -4.14
C GLY A 27 -11.54 13.25 -5.12
N GLY A 28 -10.31 12.88 -5.54
CA GLY A 28 -9.46 13.71 -6.41
C GLY A 28 -8.43 14.57 -5.67
N ILE A 29 -8.51 14.68 -4.33
CA ILE A 29 -7.46 15.32 -3.52
C ILE A 29 -6.34 14.31 -3.31
N GLU A 30 -5.18 14.56 -3.92
CA GLU A 30 -3.97 13.75 -3.71
C GLU A 30 -3.31 14.09 -2.38
N ILE A 31 -2.94 13.05 -1.63
CA ILE A 31 -2.22 13.20 -0.37
C ILE A 31 -0.71 13.17 -0.66
N ALA A 32 -0.02 14.23 -0.28
CA ALA A 32 1.42 14.40 -0.52
C ALA A 32 2.26 13.53 0.43
N ILE A 33 2.30 12.23 0.18
CA ILE A 33 2.96 11.25 1.05
C ILE A 33 4.48 11.38 0.95
N PRO A 34 5.21 11.55 2.06
CA PRO A 34 6.67 11.53 2.06
C PRO A 34 7.24 10.19 1.57
N GLU A 35 8.24 10.24 0.70
CA GLU A 35 8.80 9.05 0.04
C GLU A 35 9.49 8.04 0.99
N ASN A 36 9.92 8.47 2.16
CA ASN A 36 10.80 7.68 3.04
C ASN A 36 10.10 7.12 4.30
N LEU A 37 8.78 7.01 4.31
CA LEU A 37 8.07 6.45 5.44
C LEU A 37 8.21 4.92 5.49
N THR A 38 8.50 4.40 6.68
CA THR A 38 8.46 2.96 6.96
C THR A 38 7.02 2.48 7.13
N VAL A 39 6.79 1.17 7.00
CA VAL A 39 5.45 0.57 7.21
C VAL A 39 4.96 0.85 8.63
N SER A 40 5.83 0.78 9.64
CA SER A 40 5.50 1.08 11.03
C SER A 40 5.10 2.55 11.23
N GLU A 41 5.84 3.49 10.62
CA GLU A 41 5.49 4.92 10.68
C GLU A 41 4.15 5.24 10.01
N ILE A 42 3.87 4.60 8.86
CA ILE A 42 2.58 4.74 8.19
C ILE A 42 1.46 4.20 9.09
N LYS A 43 1.65 3.02 9.69
CA LYS A 43 0.69 2.42 10.63
C LYS A 43 0.38 3.36 11.80
N GLU A 44 1.41 3.96 12.39
CA GLU A 44 1.23 4.88 13.52
C GLU A 44 0.57 6.20 13.13
N LYS A 45 1.00 6.80 12.03
CA LYS A 45 0.45 8.09 11.56
C LYS A 45 -0.99 7.94 11.07
N ALA A 46 -1.27 6.94 10.25
CA ALA A 46 -2.62 6.68 9.77
C ALA A 46 -3.60 6.35 10.91
N ALA A 47 -3.14 5.67 11.97
CA ALA A 47 -3.95 5.37 13.14
C ALA A 47 -4.29 6.61 13.99
N LYS A 48 -3.52 7.68 13.89
CA LYS A 48 -3.78 8.95 14.59
C LYS A 48 -4.74 9.87 13.83
N SER A 49 -4.90 9.65 12.54
CA SER A 49 -5.78 10.45 11.69
C SER A 49 -7.19 9.85 11.65
N GLU A 50 -8.20 10.70 11.75
CA GLU A 50 -9.61 10.29 11.64
C GLU A 50 -9.98 9.82 10.22
N VAL A 51 -9.22 10.26 9.22
CA VAL A 51 -9.41 9.90 7.81
C VAL A 51 -8.32 8.99 7.25
N SER A 52 -7.50 8.40 8.14
CA SER A 52 -6.44 7.44 7.80
C SER A 52 -5.41 7.96 6.79
N ILE A 53 -5.04 9.24 6.87
CA ILE A 53 -3.95 9.83 6.10
C ILE A 53 -2.70 10.02 6.97
N VAL A 54 -1.52 10.08 6.33
CA VAL A 54 -0.23 10.21 7.04
C VAL A 54 0.29 11.65 7.10
N VAL A 55 -0.42 12.59 6.47
CA VAL A 55 -0.07 14.01 6.36
C VAL A 55 -1.11 14.84 7.12
N PRO A 56 -0.85 15.19 8.40
CA PRO A 56 -1.83 15.89 9.24
C PRO A 56 -2.26 17.26 8.66
N GLU A 57 -1.36 17.91 7.92
CA GLU A 57 -1.61 19.24 7.33
C GLU A 57 -2.73 19.23 6.30
N GLN A 58 -2.98 18.08 5.67
CA GLN A 58 -4.04 17.93 4.67
C GLN A 58 -5.36 17.43 5.28
N GLU A 59 -5.38 17.04 6.54
CA GLU A 59 -6.54 16.42 7.18
C GLU A 59 -7.76 17.35 7.21
N GLU A 60 -7.56 18.61 7.54
CA GLU A 60 -8.64 19.61 7.60
C GLU A 60 -9.25 19.87 6.21
N ALA A 61 -8.42 19.92 5.16
CA ALA A 61 -8.91 20.11 3.80
C ALA A 61 -9.76 18.90 3.35
N VAL A 62 -9.32 17.68 3.69
CA VAL A 62 -10.08 16.45 3.39
C VAL A 62 -11.40 16.44 4.14
N LYS A 63 -11.41 16.79 5.44
CA LYS A 63 -12.63 16.85 6.25
C LYS A 63 -13.62 17.88 5.70
N ALA A 64 -13.14 19.07 5.35
CA ALA A 64 -13.97 20.13 4.77
C ALA A 64 -14.61 19.66 3.45
N TYR A 65 -13.86 18.94 2.62
CA TYR A 65 -14.37 18.38 1.37
C TYR A 65 -15.42 17.29 1.61
N ILE A 66 -15.20 16.42 2.59
CA ILE A 66 -16.18 15.39 3.00
C ILE A 66 -17.49 16.05 3.44
N ASP A 67 -17.41 17.09 4.25
CA ASP A 67 -18.58 17.81 4.74
C ASP A 67 -19.35 18.51 3.61
N GLN A 68 -18.64 19.04 2.60
CA GLN A 68 -19.26 19.63 1.43
C GLN A 68 -20.02 18.59 0.62
N VAL A 69 -19.38 17.48 0.26
CA VAL A 69 -20.02 16.41 -0.54
C VAL A 69 -21.22 15.81 0.22
N LYS A 70 -21.12 15.68 1.55
CA LYS A 70 -22.23 15.24 2.39
C LYS A 70 -23.42 16.19 2.36
N LYS A 71 -23.18 17.52 2.33
CA LYS A 71 -24.24 18.54 2.18
C LYS A 71 -24.90 18.44 0.81
N ASP A 72 -24.12 18.13 -0.22
CA ASP A 72 -24.60 17.97 -1.59
C ASP A 72 -25.37 16.65 -1.81
N GLY A 73 -25.37 15.77 -0.80
CA GLY A 73 -26.06 14.48 -0.84
C GLY A 73 -25.39 13.44 -1.74
N ASP A 74 -24.09 13.61 -1.99
CA ASP A 74 -23.30 12.75 -2.85
C ASP A 74 -22.33 11.85 -2.04
N THR A 75 -21.60 11.00 -2.75
CA THR A 75 -20.62 10.06 -2.19
C THR A 75 -19.22 10.34 -2.73
N ILE A 76 -18.19 10.01 -1.94
CA ILE A 76 -16.80 10.23 -2.31
C ILE A 76 -16.15 8.89 -2.65
N GLY A 77 -15.45 8.83 -3.79
CA GLY A 77 -14.50 7.77 -4.10
C GLY A 77 -13.12 8.06 -3.50
N GLY A 78 -12.24 7.07 -3.52
CA GLY A 78 -10.89 7.25 -3.06
C GLY A 78 -9.96 6.11 -3.44
N ILE A 79 -8.67 6.30 -3.18
CA ILE A 79 -7.63 5.30 -3.40
C ILE A 79 -6.97 5.00 -2.06
N VAL A 80 -6.98 3.73 -1.71
CA VAL A 80 -6.31 3.21 -0.51
C VAL A 80 -5.04 2.49 -0.92
N GLU A 81 -3.92 2.85 -0.33
CA GLU A 81 -2.66 2.13 -0.47
C GLU A 81 -2.46 1.21 0.72
N THR A 82 -2.08 -0.03 0.46
CA THR A 82 -1.69 -0.99 1.49
C THR A 82 -0.25 -1.41 1.28
N LEU A 83 0.56 -1.26 2.32
CA LEU A 83 1.97 -1.65 2.33
C LEU A 83 2.16 -2.84 3.26
N VAL A 84 3.03 -3.74 2.83
CA VAL A 84 3.38 -4.92 3.61
C VAL A 84 4.89 -4.98 3.76
N GLY A 85 5.37 -4.96 5.00
CA GLY A 85 6.79 -5.09 5.35
C GLY A 85 7.13 -6.46 5.90
N GLY A 86 8.42 -6.83 5.90
CA GLY A 86 8.88 -8.08 6.51
C GLY A 86 8.52 -9.36 5.75
N VAL A 87 8.07 -9.25 4.49
CA VAL A 87 7.66 -10.42 3.70
C VAL A 87 8.87 -11.27 3.31
N PRO A 88 8.86 -12.59 3.57
CA PRO A 88 9.93 -13.49 3.15
C PRO A 88 9.99 -13.63 1.62
N VAL A 89 11.20 -13.79 1.10
CA VAL A 89 11.41 -14.04 -0.32
C VAL A 89 10.82 -15.39 -0.71
N GLY A 90 10.15 -15.45 -1.87
CA GLY A 90 9.59 -16.70 -2.40
C GLY A 90 8.18 -17.01 -1.93
N LEU A 91 7.48 -16.06 -1.32
CA LEU A 91 6.10 -16.24 -0.87
C LEU A 91 5.11 -16.44 -2.03
N GLY A 92 5.40 -15.85 -3.19
CA GLY A 92 4.58 -16.01 -4.40
C GLY A 92 4.96 -17.25 -5.21
N SER A 93 4.16 -17.54 -6.23
CA SER A 93 4.42 -18.62 -7.20
C SER A 93 4.17 -18.11 -8.61
N TYR A 94 5.00 -18.54 -9.55
CA TYR A 94 4.83 -18.28 -10.98
C TYR A 94 4.34 -19.50 -11.78
N VAL A 95 4.22 -20.65 -11.10
CA VAL A 95 3.99 -21.95 -11.75
C VAL A 95 2.59 -22.05 -12.36
N GLN A 96 1.58 -21.51 -11.66
CA GLN A 96 0.18 -21.63 -12.06
C GLN A 96 -0.57 -20.34 -11.72
N TRP A 97 -1.51 -19.94 -12.57
CA TRP A 97 -2.26 -18.70 -12.43
C TRP A 97 -3.02 -18.57 -11.09
N ASP A 98 -3.58 -19.66 -10.60
CA ASP A 98 -4.34 -19.72 -9.33
C ASP A 98 -3.45 -19.70 -8.08
N LYS A 99 -2.13 -19.83 -8.25
CA LYS A 99 -1.13 -19.80 -7.17
C LYS A 99 -0.38 -18.48 -7.06
N LYS A 100 -0.55 -17.61 -8.03
CA LYS A 100 0.05 -16.27 -7.99
C LYS A 100 -0.48 -15.47 -6.81
N LEU A 101 0.44 -14.85 -6.05
CA LEU A 101 0.07 -14.08 -4.87
C LEU A 101 -0.72 -12.82 -5.22
N ASP A 102 -0.30 -12.09 -6.25
CA ASP A 102 -0.99 -10.93 -6.79
C ASP A 102 -2.44 -11.26 -7.19
N ALA A 103 -2.65 -12.38 -7.89
CA ALA A 103 -3.98 -12.83 -8.28
C ALA A 103 -4.88 -13.12 -7.07
N LYS A 104 -4.35 -13.79 -6.03
CA LYS A 104 -5.09 -14.06 -4.79
C LYS A 104 -5.44 -12.78 -4.02
N ILE A 105 -4.50 -11.83 -3.93
CA ILE A 105 -4.74 -10.55 -3.30
C ILE A 105 -5.79 -9.77 -4.10
N ALA A 106 -5.67 -9.71 -5.43
CA ALA A 106 -6.63 -9.05 -6.30
C ALA A 106 -8.04 -9.60 -6.10
N GLN A 107 -8.19 -10.92 -6.09
CA GLN A 107 -9.47 -11.59 -5.81
C GLN A 107 -10.01 -11.19 -4.44
N GLY A 108 -9.15 -11.17 -3.41
CA GLY A 108 -9.54 -10.77 -2.06
C GLY A 108 -10.02 -9.32 -2.00
N VAL A 109 -9.29 -8.41 -2.63
CA VAL A 109 -9.60 -6.96 -2.64
C VAL A 109 -10.86 -6.67 -3.43
N VAL A 110 -10.96 -7.14 -4.68
CA VAL A 110 -12.14 -6.87 -5.53
C VAL A 110 -13.41 -7.55 -5.00
N SER A 111 -13.27 -8.58 -4.16
CA SER A 111 -14.40 -9.18 -3.45
C SER A 111 -14.97 -8.32 -2.31
N ILE A 112 -14.33 -7.20 -1.95
CA ILE A 112 -14.86 -6.22 -1.00
C ILE A 112 -15.88 -5.34 -1.74
N ASN A 113 -17.04 -5.10 -1.12
CA ASN A 113 -18.06 -4.28 -1.74
C ASN A 113 -17.53 -2.87 -2.05
N ALA A 114 -17.92 -2.34 -3.20
CA ALA A 114 -17.54 -1.03 -3.74
C ALA A 114 -16.10 -0.91 -4.26
N PHE A 115 -15.22 -1.88 -4.02
CA PHE A 115 -13.90 -1.90 -4.67
C PHE A 115 -14.05 -2.28 -6.14
N LYS A 116 -13.50 -1.45 -7.05
CA LYS A 116 -13.64 -1.60 -8.50
C LYS A 116 -12.32 -1.85 -9.23
N GLY A 117 -11.19 -1.57 -8.56
CA GLY A 117 -9.88 -1.76 -9.14
C GLY A 117 -8.83 -2.11 -8.09
N VAL A 118 -7.76 -2.73 -8.54
CA VAL A 118 -6.57 -3.02 -7.76
C VAL A 118 -5.35 -2.94 -8.67
N GLU A 119 -4.31 -2.31 -8.18
CA GLU A 119 -3.02 -2.21 -8.86
C GLU A 119 -1.91 -2.75 -7.95
N PHE A 120 -0.85 -3.27 -8.57
CA PHE A 120 0.33 -3.75 -7.88
C PHE A 120 1.57 -3.03 -8.38
N GLY A 121 2.40 -2.54 -7.49
CA GLY A 121 3.59 -1.80 -7.84
C GLY A 121 3.26 -0.51 -8.57
N LEU A 122 3.85 -0.30 -9.73
CA LEU A 122 3.57 0.86 -10.57
C LEU A 122 2.18 0.80 -11.24
N GLY A 123 1.51 -0.36 -11.20
CA GLY A 123 0.20 -0.51 -11.81
C GLY A 123 0.17 -0.06 -13.27
N PHE A 124 -0.82 0.76 -13.64
CA PHE A 124 -0.93 1.31 -14.99
C PHE A 124 0.20 2.26 -15.38
N GLU A 125 0.88 2.85 -14.40
CA GLU A 125 2.02 3.74 -14.66
C GLU A 125 3.20 2.98 -15.31
N ALA A 126 3.35 1.69 -15.03
CA ALA A 126 4.34 0.85 -15.69
C ALA A 126 4.17 0.82 -17.23
N GLY A 127 2.94 0.93 -17.73
CA GLY A 127 2.66 0.99 -19.15
C GLY A 127 2.97 2.34 -19.82
N ARG A 128 3.23 3.37 -19.02
CA ARG A 128 3.57 4.73 -19.49
C ARG A 128 5.06 5.02 -19.42
N GLN A 129 5.83 4.18 -18.73
CA GLN A 129 7.26 4.35 -18.54
C GLN A 129 8.08 3.52 -19.52
N ASP A 130 9.26 4.04 -19.89
CA ASP A 130 10.22 3.30 -20.68
C ASP A 130 10.75 2.08 -19.90
N PHE A 131 10.75 0.91 -20.51
CA PHE A 131 11.21 -0.34 -19.89
C PHE A 131 12.62 -0.25 -19.30
N LYS A 132 13.52 0.51 -19.95
CA LYS A 132 14.88 0.74 -19.44
C LYS A 132 14.94 1.48 -18.12
N LEU A 133 14.08 2.51 -17.95
CA LEU A 133 13.97 3.26 -16.70
C LEU A 133 13.39 2.41 -15.57
N HIS A 134 12.41 1.59 -15.89
CA HIS A 134 11.80 0.67 -14.93
C HIS A 134 12.79 -0.40 -14.46
N SER A 135 13.53 -1.01 -15.39
CA SER A 135 14.56 -2.01 -15.06
C SER A 135 15.72 -1.42 -14.27
N ALA A 136 16.15 -0.21 -14.60
CA ALA A 136 17.21 0.49 -13.85
C ALA A 136 16.79 0.79 -12.41
N LYS A 137 15.53 1.21 -12.20
CA LYS A 137 14.98 1.47 -10.88
C LYS A 137 14.87 0.19 -10.04
N ILE A 138 14.41 -0.92 -10.62
CA ILE A 138 14.37 -2.22 -9.94
C ILE A 138 15.79 -2.67 -9.57
N LEU A 139 16.77 -2.49 -10.47
CA LEU A 139 18.15 -2.86 -10.22
C LEU A 139 18.78 -1.99 -9.12
N SER A 140 18.55 -0.67 -9.11
CA SER A 140 19.04 0.22 -8.06
C SER A 140 18.46 -0.16 -6.69
N ASP A 141 17.16 -0.43 -6.63
CA ASP A 141 16.50 -0.88 -5.41
C ASP A 141 17.00 -2.24 -4.92
N CYS A 142 17.38 -3.14 -5.84
CA CYS A 142 18.03 -4.40 -5.50
C CYS A 142 19.47 -4.21 -4.99
N VAL A 143 20.24 -3.30 -5.59
CA VAL A 143 21.61 -2.98 -5.18
C VAL A 143 21.62 -2.32 -3.80
N GLU A 144 20.78 -1.35 -3.53
CA GLU A 144 20.62 -0.76 -2.20
C GLU A 144 20.30 -1.81 -1.12
N ARG A 145 19.53 -2.84 -1.46
CA ARG A 145 19.27 -3.97 -0.55
C ARG A 145 20.49 -4.82 -0.26
N VAL A 146 21.36 -5.01 -1.24
CA VAL A 146 22.60 -5.80 -1.07
C VAL A 146 23.62 -5.03 -0.27
N GLU A 147 23.80 -3.74 -0.55
CA GLU A 147 24.73 -2.85 0.16
C GLU A 147 24.28 -2.58 1.61
N SER A 148 22.99 -2.64 1.90
CA SER A 148 22.46 -2.47 3.25
C SER A 148 22.59 -3.69 4.16
N LYS A 149 23.19 -4.78 3.72
CA LYS A 149 23.66 -5.86 4.59
C LYS A 149 24.86 -5.39 5.38
N GLY A 150 24.58 -4.58 6.40
CA GLY A 150 25.61 -4.21 7.38
C GLY A 150 26.11 -5.44 8.12
N THR A 151 27.35 -5.38 8.55
CA THR A 151 28.13 -6.37 9.26
C THR A 151 27.58 -6.72 10.66
N ASP A 152 26.43 -6.20 11.07
CA ASP A 152 25.88 -6.31 12.43
C ASP A 152 24.71 -7.29 12.61
N GLY A 153 24.37 -8.07 11.60
CA GLY A 153 23.36 -9.15 11.73
C GLY A 153 21.92 -8.71 11.94
N THR A 154 21.64 -7.39 11.92
CA THR A 154 20.26 -6.90 12.03
C THR A 154 19.47 -7.22 10.77
N LYS A 155 18.35 -7.93 10.93
CA LYS A 155 17.39 -8.20 9.86
C LYS A 155 16.84 -6.87 9.34
N LYS A 156 17.47 -6.33 8.30
CA LYS A 156 16.86 -5.22 7.57
C LYS A 156 15.65 -5.75 6.83
N SER A 157 14.50 -5.18 7.16
CA SER A 157 13.23 -5.44 6.49
C SER A 157 13.44 -5.40 4.97
N LEU A 158 13.00 -6.43 4.29
CA LEU A 158 12.81 -6.39 2.86
C LEU A 158 11.72 -5.35 2.61
N ARG A 159 12.12 -4.11 2.39
CA ARG A 159 11.23 -3.13 1.80
C ARG A 159 10.96 -3.69 0.39
N LEU A 160 9.81 -4.32 0.24
CA LEU A 160 9.14 -4.23 -1.01
C LEU A 160 8.78 -2.75 -1.14
N LYS A 161 9.76 -1.93 -1.49
CA LYS A 161 9.54 -0.58 -1.92
C LYS A 161 8.82 -0.75 -3.19
N GLU A 162 7.71 -0.75 -2.98
CA GLU A 162 6.93 -0.71 -3.79
C GLU A 162 6.09 -1.38 -4.21
N GLN A 163 5.32 -1.77 -3.82
CA GLN A 163 4.14 -2.09 -4.48
C GLN A 163 3.06 -1.35 -3.80
N ARG A 164 2.89 -0.12 -4.16
CA ARG A 164 1.66 0.61 -3.96
C ARG A 164 0.56 -0.21 -4.62
N SER A 165 -0.16 -1.04 -3.88
CA SER A 165 -1.39 -1.57 -4.40
C SER A 165 -2.46 -0.51 -4.14
N SER A 166 -2.72 0.30 -5.14
CA SER A 166 -3.82 1.25 -5.11
C SER A 166 -5.11 0.53 -5.46
N CYS A 167 -6.08 0.57 -4.55
CA CYS A 167 -7.43 0.16 -4.83
C CYS A 167 -8.22 1.38 -5.27
N LEU A 168 -8.65 1.41 -6.52
CA LEU A 168 -9.57 2.43 -7.01
C LEU A 168 -10.99 2.09 -6.52
N LEU A 169 -11.53 2.95 -5.69
CA LEU A 169 -12.94 2.96 -5.35
C LEU A 169 -13.67 3.87 -6.35
N TYR A 170 -14.57 3.32 -7.12
CA TYR A 170 -15.53 4.10 -7.90
C TYR A 170 -16.91 3.96 -7.28
#